data_67b920d70393c48bed76b60d368047c0
#
_entry.id   67b920d70393c48bed76b60d368047c0
#
_cell.length_a   1.000
_cell.length_b   1.000
_cell.length_c   1.000
_cell.angle_alpha   90.00
_cell.angle_beta   90.00
_cell.angle_gamma   90.00
#
_symmetry.space_group_name_H-M   'P 1'
#
loop_
_entity.id
_entity.type
_entity.pdbx_description
1 polymer ?
#
loop_
_entity_poly.entity_id
_entity_poly.type
_entity_poly.pdbx_seq_one_letter_code
_entity_poly.pdbx_strand_id
1 'polypeptide(L)'
;MDKNGNKIIWQPGELIYSSGDEPNGAFLVMSGHVDLYTSEGLKLNRIGESEIFGETSIILRRPRTVTARAGEYEVSAIHFTPDHIRTLIRRSKALGAIIKKTQMRL
;
A
#
# COMPACT_ATOMS: atom_id res chain seq x y z
N MET A 1 11.42 -4.85 -9.48
CA MET A 1 10.09 -5.39 -9.15
C MET A 1 9.76 -6.56 -10.04
N ASP A 2 9.37 -7.68 -9.45
CA ASP A 2 8.89 -8.84 -10.19
C ASP A 2 7.40 -9.01 -9.94
N LYS A 3 6.65 -9.26 -10.99
CA LYS A 3 5.20 -9.45 -10.91
C LYS A 3 4.82 -10.81 -11.52
N ASN A 4 4.09 -11.61 -10.76
CA ASN A 4 3.55 -12.88 -11.20
C ASN A 4 2.07 -12.94 -10.83
N GLY A 5 1.17 -12.74 -11.81
CA GLY A 5 -0.25 -12.58 -11.56
C GLY A 5 -0.51 -11.35 -10.70
N ASN A 6 -1.14 -11.54 -9.53
CA ASN A 6 -1.38 -10.48 -8.55
C ASN A 6 -0.26 -10.33 -7.52
N LYS A 7 0.72 -11.23 -7.53
CA LYS A 7 1.83 -11.19 -6.60
C LYS A 7 2.92 -10.26 -7.13
N ILE A 8 3.41 -9.39 -6.27
CA ILE A 8 4.52 -8.48 -6.57
C ILE A 8 5.64 -8.75 -5.57
N ILE A 9 6.87 -8.69 -6.05
CA ILE A 9 8.07 -8.79 -5.21
C ILE A 9 8.90 -7.54 -5.42
N TRP A 10 9.27 -6.88 -4.32
CA TRP A 10 10.20 -5.75 -4.32
C TRP A 10 11.47 -6.14 -3.59
N GLN A 11 12.60 -5.73 -4.13
CA GLN A 11 13.91 -5.94 -3.51
C GLN A 11 14.11 -4.98 -2.32
N PRO A 12 15.03 -5.29 -1.39
CA PRO A 12 15.31 -4.40 -0.26
C PRO A 12 15.59 -2.97 -0.73
N GLY A 13 14.91 -1.99 -0.11
CA GLY A 13 15.08 -0.57 -0.41
C GLY A 13 14.43 -0.09 -1.71
N GLU A 14 13.82 -0.96 -2.48
CA GLU A 14 13.20 -0.60 -3.76
C GLU A 14 12.04 0.37 -3.55
N LEU A 15 11.96 1.40 -4.40
CA LEU A 15 10.86 2.36 -4.39
C LEU A 15 9.59 1.67 -4.90
N ILE A 16 8.51 1.77 -4.14
CA ILE A 16 7.20 1.21 -4.52
C ILE A 16 6.35 2.28 -5.19
N TYR A 17 6.21 3.43 -4.56
CA TYR A 17 5.59 4.61 -5.16
C TYR A 17 6.09 5.88 -4.47
N SER A 18 5.94 7.00 -5.13
CA SER A 18 6.35 8.31 -4.61
C SER A 18 5.14 9.17 -4.26
N SER A 19 5.30 10.04 -3.27
CA SER A 19 4.35 11.11 -3.00
C SER A 19 4.09 11.89 -4.30
N GLY A 20 2.84 12.15 -4.62
CA GLY A 20 2.42 12.81 -5.85
C GLY A 20 2.03 11.88 -6.99
N ASP A 21 2.40 10.60 -6.93
CA ASP A 21 2.02 9.63 -7.96
C ASP A 21 0.51 9.37 -7.96
N GLU A 22 -0.02 9.08 -9.14
CA GLU A 22 -1.39 8.58 -9.25
C GLU A 22 -1.47 7.17 -8.65
N PRO A 23 -2.52 6.87 -7.87
CA PRO A 23 -2.63 5.56 -7.22
C PRO A 23 -2.91 4.46 -8.25
N ASN A 24 -2.04 3.47 -8.29
CA ASN A 24 -2.12 2.33 -9.21
C ASN A 24 -2.63 1.06 -8.55
N GLY A 25 -3.05 1.12 -7.31
CA GLY A 25 -3.58 0.00 -6.58
C GLY A 25 -3.24 0.06 -5.10
N ALA A 26 -3.71 -0.95 -4.39
CA ALA A 26 -3.38 -1.19 -2.99
C ALA A 26 -2.68 -2.54 -2.87
N PHE A 27 -2.00 -2.76 -1.75
CA PHE A 27 -1.14 -3.93 -1.58
C PHE A 27 -1.33 -4.54 -0.20
N LEU A 28 -1.46 -5.85 -0.16
CA LEU A 28 -1.46 -6.64 1.09
C LEU A 28 -0.08 -7.25 1.26
N VAL A 29 0.63 -6.88 2.32
CA VAL A 29 1.97 -7.41 2.59
C VAL A 29 1.87 -8.87 3.03
N MET A 30 2.57 -9.75 2.32
CA MET A 30 2.64 -11.17 2.65
C MET A 30 3.91 -11.50 3.43
N SER A 31 5.03 -10.86 3.10
CA SER A 31 6.31 -11.04 3.81
C SER A 31 7.14 -9.78 3.71
N GLY A 32 8.02 -9.58 4.68
CA GLY A 32 8.84 -8.38 4.79
C GLY A 32 8.07 -7.21 5.39
N HIS A 33 8.59 -6.01 5.20
CA HIS A 33 7.92 -4.78 5.64
C HIS A 33 8.17 -3.64 4.67
N VAL A 34 7.26 -2.67 4.67
CA VAL A 34 7.32 -1.48 3.84
C VAL A 34 7.42 -0.27 4.75
N ASP A 35 8.33 0.64 4.43
CA ASP A 35 8.49 1.89 5.17
C ASP A 35 7.83 3.04 4.40
N LEU A 36 7.07 3.87 5.10
CA LEU A 36 6.41 5.04 4.56
C LEU A 36 7.12 6.29 5.00
N TYR A 37 7.28 7.24 4.06
CA TYR A 37 8.00 8.49 4.28
C TYR A 37 7.15 9.68 3.83
N THR A 38 7.36 10.83 4.48
CA THR A 38 6.82 12.11 3.97
C THR A 38 7.48 12.44 2.63
N SER A 39 6.91 13.43 1.91
CA SER A 39 7.54 13.97 0.70
C SER A 39 8.94 14.54 0.95
N GLU A 40 9.24 14.89 2.20
CA GLU A 40 10.53 15.45 2.62
C GLU A 40 11.51 14.37 3.07
N GLY A 41 11.09 13.10 3.09
CA GLY A 41 11.97 11.98 3.42
C GLY A 41 11.98 11.57 4.88
N LEU A 42 11.07 12.08 5.71
CA LEU A 42 10.95 11.65 7.09
C LEU A 42 10.14 10.37 7.19
N LYS A 43 10.66 9.38 7.91
CA LYS A 43 9.97 8.12 8.12
C LYS A 43 8.76 8.33 9.03
N LEU A 44 7.58 7.91 8.53
CA LEU A 44 6.32 8.06 9.24
C LEU A 44 5.88 6.78 9.93
N ASN A 45 5.99 5.64 9.23
CA ASN A 45 5.38 4.40 9.67
C ASN A 45 6.01 3.22 8.97
N ARG A 46 5.75 2.03 9.52
CA ARG A 46 6.15 0.76 8.94
C ARG A 46 4.93 -0.13 8.81
N ILE A 47 4.76 -0.70 7.62
CA ILE A 47 3.68 -1.64 7.30
C ILE A 47 4.28 -3.05 7.28
N GLY A 48 3.71 -3.96 8.06
CA GLY A 48 4.19 -5.33 8.18
C GLY A 48 3.26 -6.35 7.55
N GLU A 49 3.54 -7.61 7.82
CA GLU A 49 2.77 -8.73 7.28
C GLU A 49 1.28 -8.62 7.65
N SER A 50 0.43 -9.03 6.72
CA SER A 50 -1.04 -9.01 6.82
C SER A 50 -1.65 -7.61 6.89
N GLU A 51 -0.87 -6.58 6.63
CA GLU A 51 -1.35 -5.19 6.59
C GLU A 51 -1.50 -4.73 5.15
N ILE A 52 -2.53 -3.89 4.91
CA ILE A 52 -2.79 -3.26 3.61
C ILE A 52 -2.21 -1.86 3.62
N PHE A 53 -1.62 -1.45 2.50
CA PHE A 53 -1.17 -0.07 2.30
C PHE A 53 -1.51 0.41 0.89
N GLY A 54 -1.54 1.73 0.71
CA GLY A 54 -1.83 2.34 -0.58
C GLY A 54 -3.31 2.51 -0.90
N GLU A 55 -4.21 2.10 -0.01
CA GLU A 55 -5.65 2.17 -0.22
C GLU A 55 -6.23 3.58 -0.01
N THR A 56 -5.60 4.39 0.84
CA THR A 56 -6.11 5.73 1.19
C THR A 56 -6.30 6.60 -0.04
N SER A 57 -5.32 6.65 -0.92
CA SER A 57 -5.37 7.48 -2.13
C SER A 57 -6.46 7.02 -3.10
N ILE A 58 -6.73 5.71 -3.14
CA ILE A 58 -7.81 5.17 -3.96
C ILE A 58 -9.16 5.58 -3.41
N ILE A 59 -9.37 5.41 -2.11
CA ILE A 59 -10.65 5.70 -1.45
C ILE A 59 -10.95 7.20 -1.50
N LEU A 60 -9.96 8.04 -1.25
CA LEU A 60 -10.09 9.49 -1.25
C LEU A 60 -9.94 10.12 -2.64
N ARG A 61 -9.66 9.32 -3.66
CA ARG A 61 -9.51 9.75 -5.07
C ARG A 61 -8.53 10.91 -5.21
N ARG A 62 -7.34 10.73 -4.68
CA ARG A 62 -6.27 11.75 -4.72
C ARG A 62 -4.91 11.10 -4.97
N PRO A 63 -3.90 11.88 -5.40
CA PRO A 63 -2.53 11.38 -5.55
C PRO A 63 -1.96 10.86 -4.23
N ARG A 64 -0.91 10.05 -4.31
CA ARG A 64 -0.18 9.56 -3.16
C ARG A 64 0.30 10.72 -2.30
N THR A 65 0.10 10.63 -1.00
CA THR A 65 0.54 11.67 -0.06
C THR A 65 1.85 11.31 0.62
N VAL A 66 2.28 10.06 0.51
CA VAL A 66 3.53 9.55 1.10
C VAL A 66 4.28 8.72 0.07
N THR A 67 5.57 8.53 0.33
CA THR A 67 6.44 7.66 -0.45
C THR A 67 6.58 6.32 0.26
N ALA A 68 6.48 5.22 -0.48
CA ALA A 68 6.62 3.87 0.05
C ALA A 68 7.85 3.18 -0.53
N ARG A 69 8.66 2.56 0.33
CA ARG A 69 9.83 1.77 -0.05
C ARG A 69 9.82 0.43 0.67
N ALA A 70 10.30 -0.61 0.00
CA ALA A 70 10.60 -1.87 0.66
C ALA A 70 11.64 -1.61 1.75
N GLY A 71 11.53 -2.31 2.87
CA GLY A 71 12.46 -2.18 3.98
C GLY A 71 13.76 -2.94 3.76
N GLU A 72 14.32 -3.48 4.83
CA GLU A 72 15.64 -4.13 4.82
C GLU A 72 15.64 -5.49 4.12
N TYR A 73 14.47 -6.09 3.94
CA TYR A 73 14.30 -7.41 3.36
C TYR A 73 13.43 -7.34 2.10
N GLU A 74 13.51 -8.39 1.28
CA GLU A 74 12.61 -8.57 0.17
C GLU A 74 11.15 -8.54 0.66
N VAL A 75 10.29 -7.85 -0.07
CA VAL A 75 8.87 -7.75 0.26
C VAL A 75 8.06 -8.48 -0.80
N SER A 76 7.16 -9.36 -0.37
CA SER A 76 6.13 -9.91 -1.24
C SER A 76 4.77 -9.37 -0.83
N ALA A 77 3.94 -9.05 -1.80
CA ALA A 77 2.62 -8.48 -1.58
C ALA A 77 1.64 -8.96 -2.65
N ILE A 78 0.36 -8.86 -2.33
CA ILE A 78 -0.72 -9.07 -3.29
C ILE A 78 -1.23 -7.71 -3.74
N HIS A 79 -1.30 -7.52 -5.05
CA HIS A 79 -1.76 -6.27 -5.67
C HIS A 79 -3.26 -6.32 -5.92
N PHE A 80 -3.96 -5.27 -5.53
CA PHE A 80 -5.38 -5.05 -5.82
C PHE A 80 -5.50 -3.80 -6.69
N THR A 81 -6.20 -3.92 -7.82
CA THR A 81 -6.46 -2.75 -8.68
C THR A 81 -7.35 -1.74 -7.95
N PRO A 82 -7.35 -0.46 -8.36
CA PRO A 82 -8.25 0.53 -7.79
C PRO A 82 -9.72 0.11 -7.86
N ASP A 83 -10.16 -0.43 -8.99
CA ASP A 83 -11.54 -0.89 -9.16
C ASP A 83 -11.89 -2.04 -8.21
N HIS A 84 -10.96 -2.96 -8.03
CA HIS A 84 -11.15 -4.09 -7.10
C HIS A 84 -11.33 -3.60 -5.67
N ILE A 85 -10.50 -2.65 -5.23
CA ILE A 85 -10.60 -2.05 -3.90
C ILE A 85 -11.95 -1.37 -3.71
N ARG A 86 -12.39 -0.57 -4.69
CA ARG A 86 -13.70 0.11 -4.62
C ARG A 86 -14.85 -0.89 -4.56
N THR A 87 -14.76 -1.97 -5.32
CA THR A 87 -15.77 -3.03 -5.31
C THR A 87 -15.84 -3.73 -3.97
N LEU A 88 -14.69 -4.09 -3.39
CA LEU A 88 -14.64 -4.73 -2.08
C LEU A 88 -15.24 -3.86 -0.98
N ILE A 89 -14.94 -2.57 -0.99
CA ILE A 89 -15.47 -1.63 -0.01
C ILE A 89 -16.98 -1.49 -0.13
N ARG A 90 -17.52 -1.45 -1.35
CA ARG A 90 -18.97 -1.36 -1.58
C ARG A 90 -19.71 -2.62 -1.14
N ARG A 91 -19.08 -3.80 -1.29
CA ARG A 91 -19.72 -5.09 -0.99
C ARG A 91 -19.65 -5.50 0.47
N SER A 92 -18.70 -4.95 1.23
CA SER A 92 -18.47 -5.37 2.61
C SER A 92 -18.28 -4.18 3.52
N LYS A 93 -19.28 -3.92 4.38
CA LYS A 93 -19.17 -2.88 5.41
C LYS A 93 -18.05 -3.20 6.39
N ALA A 94 -17.87 -4.49 6.74
CA ALA A 94 -16.82 -4.91 7.64
C ALA A 94 -15.44 -4.64 7.06
N LEU A 95 -15.23 -4.98 5.78
CA LEU A 95 -13.96 -4.73 5.10
C LEU A 95 -13.70 -3.22 4.98
N GLY A 96 -14.72 -2.44 4.64
CA GLY A 96 -14.60 -0.99 4.57
C GLY A 96 -14.20 -0.38 5.91
N ALA A 97 -14.76 -0.87 7.02
CA ALA A 97 -14.40 -0.41 8.36
C ALA A 97 -12.95 -0.76 8.70
N ILE A 98 -12.48 -1.96 8.34
CA ILE A 98 -11.10 -2.38 8.55
C ILE A 98 -10.13 -1.49 7.78
N ILE A 99 -10.42 -1.21 6.52
CA ILE A 99 -9.59 -0.35 5.67
C ILE A 99 -9.55 1.07 6.23
N LYS A 100 -10.68 1.64 6.62
CA LYS A 100 -10.72 2.97 7.25
C LYS A 100 -9.88 3.02 8.52
N LYS A 101 -9.94 1.98 9.33
CA LYS A 101 -9.15 1.89 10.55
C LYS A 101 -7.64 1.85 10.25
N THR A 102 -7.25 1.16 9.19
CA THR A 102 -5.86 1.13 8.73
C THR A 102 -5.39 2.51 8.29
N GLN A 103 -6.24 3.29 7.60
CA GLN A 103 -5.92 4.65 7.18
C GLN A 103 -5.59 5.57 8.35
N MET A 104 -6.23 5.38 9.49
CA MET A 104 -5.98 6.20 10.68
C MET A 104 -4.57 6.03 11.25
N ARG A 105 -3.81 5.05 10.77
CA ARG A 105 -2.44 4.78 11.20
C ARG A 105 -1.40 5.59 10.42
N LEU A 106 -1.82 6.28 9.41
CA LEU A 106 -0.96 7.17 8.62
C LEU A 106 -0.86 8.58 9.27
#